data_97964e116e0a67c0357e28cb48c1de0a
#
_entry.id   97964e116e0a67c0357e28cb48c1de0a
#
_cell.length_a   1.000
_cell.length_b   1.000
_cell.length_c   1.000
_cell.angle_alpha   90.00
_cell.angle_beta   90.00
_cell.angle_gamma   90.00
#
_symmetry.space_group_name_H-M   'P 1'
#
loop_
_entity.id
_entity.type
_entity.pdbx_description
1 polymer ?
#
loop_
_entity_poly.entity_id
_entity_poly.type
_entity_poly.pdbx_seq_one_letter_code
_entity_poly.pdbx_strand_id
1 'polypeptide(L)'
;VVQENPNKESCKERMKELIRKKRNRNQVVKRCQREFNDVHKSTFYGWYDEVINEPDIVSWEEDRKLEAISEYQLKHELVDRMFRRNMEQYDKYCDDYEDNEDAETLANIEKYEDRLKYFIKK
;
A
#
# COMPACT_ATOMS: atom_id res chain seq x y z
N VAL A 1 -24.89 -16.23 -35.72
CA VAL A 1 -23.51 -15.71 -35.60
C VAL A 1 -23.56 -14.47 -34.76
N VAL A 2 -22.96 -14.55 -33.60
CA VAL A 2 -22.82 -13.38 -32.70
C VAL A 2 -21.72 -12.50 -33.27
N GLN A 3 -22.06 -11.30 -33.70
CA GLN A 3 -21.09 -10.32 -34.13
C GLN A 3 -20.41 -9.75 -32.89
N GLU A 4 -19.11 -9.85 -32.83
CA GLU A 4 -18.35 -9.20 -31.78
C GLU A 4 -18.41 -7.67 -31.95
N ASN A 5 -18.53 -6.96 -30.84
CA ASN A 5 -18.50 -5.50 -30.86
C ASN A 5 -17.12 -5.05 -31.34
N PRO A 6 -17.01 -4.18 -32.36
CA PRO A 6 -15.72 -3.74 -32.89
C PRO A 6 -14.88 -2.96 -31.84
N ASN A 7 -15.52 -2.44 -30.80
CA ASN A 7 -14.84 -1.71 -29.72
C ASN A 7 -14.35 -2.59 -28.59
N LYS A 8 -14.63 -3.91 -28.62
CA LYS A 8 -14.30 -4.83 -27.53
C LYS A 8 -12.83 -4.79 -27.15
N GLU A 9 -11.93 -4.97 -28.11
CA GLU A 9 -10.48 -4.98 -27.85
C GLU A 9 -9.96 -3.62 -27.36
N SER A 10 -10.41 -2.54 -27.98
CA SER A 10 -10.04 -1.18 -27.55
C SER A 10 -10.53 -0.88 -26.12
N CYS A 11 -11.74 -1.29 -25.81
CA CYS A 11 -12.32 -1.15 -24.49
C CYS A 11 -11.56 -1.98 -23.45
N LYS A 12 -11.21 -3.22 -23.75
CA LYS A 12 -10.43 -4.10 -22.87
C LYS A 12 -9.04 -3.53 -22.58
N GLU A 13 -8.36 -2.98 -23.59
CA GLU A 13 -7.07 -2.30 -23.39
C GLU A 13 -7.21 -1.07 -22.47
N ARG A 14 -8.28 -0.31 -22.65
CA ARG A 14 -8.58 0.83 -21.77
C ARG A 14 -8.85 0.38 -20.33
N MET A 15 -9.57 -0.72 -20.15
CA MET A 15 -9.82 -1.32 -18.84
C MET A 15 -8.50 -1.71 -18.14
N LYS A 16 -7.56 -2.31 -18.88
CA LYS A 16 -6.23 -2.66 -18.35
C LYS A 16 -5.46 -1.43 -17.88
N GLU A 17 -5.49 -0.34 -18.64
CA GLU A 17 -4.87 0.94 -18.22
C GLU A 17 -5.46 1.46 -16.91
N LEU A 18 -6.79 1.43 -16.79
CA LEU A 18 -7.50 1.92 -15.61
C LEU A 18 -7.23 1.04 -14.38
N ILE A 19 -7.16 -0.28 -14.57
CA ILE A 19 -6.79 -1.23 -13.52
C ILE A 19 -5.38 -0.93 -13.00
N ARG A 20 -4.43 -0.68 -13.89
CA ARG A 20 -3.05 -0.31 -13.53
C ARG A 20 -2.97 1.04 -12.80
N LYS A 21 -3.94 1.91 -13.00
CA LYS A 21 -4.10 3.18 -12.26
C LYS A 21 -4.85 3.01 -10.93
N LYS A 22 -5.05 1.77 -10.48
CA LYS A 22 -5.70 1.43 -9.20
C LYS A 22 -7.17 1.81 -9.12
N ARG A 23 -7.88 1.82 -10.25
CA ARG A 23 -9.31 2.04 -10.31
C ARG A 23 -10.06 0.75 -9.97
N ASN A 24 -11.16 0.87 -9.22
CA ASN A 24 -11.99 -0.29 -8.92
C ASN A 24 -12.92 -0.66 -10.09
N ARG A 25 -13.58 -1.83 -9.98
CA ARG A 25 -14.48 -2.35 -11.01
C ARG A 25 -15.52 -1.33 -11.47
N ASN A 26 -16.21 -0.69 -10.54
CA ASN A 26 -17.26 0.27 -10.87
C ASN A 26 -16.71 1.51 -11.56
N GLN A 27 -15.57 2.01 -11.13
CA GLN A 27 -14.90 3.16 -11.74
C GLN A 27 -14.45 2.85 -13.17
N VAL A 28 -13.88 1.68 -13.39
CA VAL A 28 -13.46 1.22 -14.72
C VAL A 28 -14.66 1.14 -15.68
N VAL A 29 -15.74 0.51 -15.24
CA VAL A 29 -16.95 0.36 -16.08
C VAL A 29 -17.58 1.72 -16.38
N LYS A 30 -17.70 2.60 -15.40
CA LYS A 30 -18.24 3.96 -15.61
C LYS A 30 -17.42 4.77 -16.60
N ARG A 31 -16.11 4.68 -16.51
CA ARG A 31 -15.21 5.37 -17.43
C ARG A 31 -15.36 4.85 -18.84
N CYS A 32 -15.42 3.54 -19.02
CA CYS A 32 -15.62 2.91 -20.31
C CYS A 32 -16.98 3.24 -20.92
N GLN A 33 -18.03 3.36 -20.11
CA GLN A 33 -19.36 3.80 -20.57
C GLN A 33 -19.32 5.20 -21.17
N ARG A 34 -18.50 6.10 -20.63
CA ARG A 34 -18.34 7.48 -21.13
C ARG A 34 -17.59 7.51 -22.45
N GLU A 35 -16.61 6.61 -22.62
CA GLU A 35 -15.76 6.57 -23.82
C GLU A 35 -16.34 5.74 -24.95
N PHE A 36 -17.15 4.73 -24.63
CA PHE A 36 -17.76 3.78 -25.58
C PHE A 36 -19.29 3.77 -25.38
N ASN A 37 -19.99 4.72 -25.98
CA ASN A 37 -21.41 4.99 -25.71
C ASN A 37 -22.41 3.93 -26.19
N ASP A 38 -22.01 3.08 -27.16
CA ASP A 38 -22.92 2.18 -27.85
C ASP A 38 -23.03 0.78 -27.22
N VAL A 39 -22.46 0.60 -26.03
CA VAL A 39 -22.37 -0.70 -25.36
C VAL A 39 -23.22 -0.70 -24.09
N HIS A 40 -23.99 -1.75 -23.88
CA HIS A 40 -24.80 -1.93 -22.68
C HIS A 40 -23.90 -2.17 -21.45
N LYS A 41 -24.31 -1.64 -20.31
CA LYS A 41 -23.57 -1.72 -19.04
C LYS A 41 -23.18 -3.14 -18.66
N SER A 42 -24.07 -4.11 -18.82
CA SER A 42 -23.80 -5.51 -18.51
C SER A 42 -22.65 -6.10 -19.35
N THR A 43 -22.51 -5.65 -20.59
CA THR A 43 -21.42 -6.05 -21.48
C THR A 43 -20.07 -5.58 -20.97
N PHE A 44 -19.98 -4.35 -20.45
CA PHE A 44 -18.76 -3.85 -19.83
C PHE A 44 -18.33 -4.67 -18.61
N TYR A 45 -19.26 -5.07 -17.76
CA TYR A 45 -18.95 -5.92 -16.61
C TYR A 45 -18.44 -7.29 -17.04
N GLY A 46 -19.03 -7.86 -18.09
CA GLY A 46 -18.55 -9.12 -18.68
C GLY A 46 -17.13 -9.00 -19.24
N TRP A 47 -16.82 -7.94 -19.94
CA TRP A 47 -15.48 -7.67 -20.47
C TRP A 47 -14.47 -7.42 -19.35
N TYR A 48 -14.87 -6.72 -18.31
CA TYR A 48 -14.02 -6.52 -17.13
C TYR A 48 -13.64 -7.85 -16.49
N ASP A 49 -14.61 -8.76 -16.32
CA ASP A 49 -14.35 -10.08 -15.74
C ASP A 49 -13.41 -10.91 -16.63
N GLU A 50 -13.48 -10.75 -17.94
CA GLU A 50 -12.51 -11.36 -18.87
C GLU A 50 -11.10 -10.75 -18.68
N VAL A 51 -11.02 -9.43 -18.58
CA VAL A 51 -9.74 -8.71 -18.43
C VAL A 51 -8.99 -9.09 -17.17
N ILE A 52 -9.67 -9.19 -16.03
CA ILE A 52 -9.01 -9.53 -14.75
C ILE A 52 -8.48 -10.95 -14.71
N ASN A 53 -8.93 -11.82 -15.62
CA ASN A 53 -8.44 -13.19 -15.75
C ASN A 53 -7.37 -13.35 -16.84
N GLU A 54 -7.05 -12.30 -17.57
CA GLU A 54 -5.97 -12.35 -18.55
C GLU A 54 -4.59 -12.47 -17.87
N PRO A 55 -3.67 -13.29 -18.43
CA PRO A 55 -2.39 -13.57 -17.80
C PRO A 55 -1.54 -12.35 -17.45
N ASP A 56 -1.55 -11.31 -18.27
CA ASP A 56 -0.79 -10.09 -18.05
C ASP A 56 -1.31 -9.29 -16.86
N ILE A 57 -2.63 -9.25 -16.66
CA ILE A 57 -3.25 -8.58 -15.52
C ILE A 57 -3.06 -9.38 -14.23
N VAL A 58 -3.23 -10.70 -14.29
CA VAL A 58 -3.00 -11.59 -13.15
C VAL A 58 -1.56 -11.47 -12.66
N SER A 59 -0.60 -11.51 -13.57
CA SER A 59 0.83 -11.35 -13.26
C SER A 59 1.13 -9.98 -12.66
N TRP A 60 0.57 -8.92 -13.20
CA TRP A 60 0.73 -7.57 -12.68
C TRP A 60 0.19 -7.43 -11.24
N GLU A 61 -0.96 -8.02 -10.94
CA GLU A 61 -1.53 -8.00 -9.58
C GLU A 61 -0.69 -8.78 -8.59
N GLU A 62 -0.17 -9.95 -8.98
CA GLU A 62 0.73 -10.75 -8.14
C GLU A 62 2.01 -10.00 -7.81
N ASP A 63 2.66 -9.40 -8.81
CA ASP A 63 3.87 -8.59 -8.62
C ASP A 63 3.61 -7.42 -7.68
N ARG A 64 2.47 -6.77 -7.81
CA ARG A 64 2.09 -5.65 -6.97
C ARG A 64 1.85 -6.06 -5.51
N LYS A 65 1.26 -7.23 -5.28
CA LYS A 65 1.11 -7.79 -3.93
C LYS A 65 2.45 -8.08 -3.29
N LEU A 66 3.40 -8.64 -4.04
CA LEU A 66 4.75 -8.90 -3.57
C LEU A 66 5.49 -7.61 -3.22
N GLU A 67 5.38 -6.58 -4.03
CA GLU A 67 5.95 -5.26 -3.75
C GLU A 67 5.37 -4.67 -2.46
N ALA A 68 4.07 -4.73 -2.27
CA ALA A 68 3.39 -4.22 -1.08
C ALA A 68 3.84 -4.97 0.19
N ILE A 69 4.01 -6.28 0.12
CA ILE A 69 4.52 -7.09 1.23
C ILE A 69 5.97 -6.69 1.55
N SER A 70 6.81 -6.53 0.53
CA SER A 70 8.21 -6.12 0.70
C SER A 70 8.33 -4.74 1.35
N GLU A 71 7.53 -3.77 0.91
CA GLU A 71 7.49 -2.44 1.50
C GLU A 71 7.05 -2.47 2.97
N TYR A 72 6.05 -3.28 3.28
CA TYR A 72 5.57 -3.46 4.64
C TYR A 72 6.65 -4.04 5.55
N GLN A 73 7.36 -5.07 5.08
CA GLN A 73 8.47 -5.69 5.80
C GLN A 73 9.60 -4.70 6.06
N LEU A 74 9.99 -3.91 5.06
CA LEU A 74 11.01 -2.87 5.20
C LEU A 74 10.62 -1.81 6.24
N LYS A 75 9.36 -1.38 6.23
CA LYS A 75 8.85 -0.42 7.23
C LYS A 75 8.91 -1.00 8.64
N HIS A 76 8.53 -2.25 8.81
CA HIS A 76 8.60 -2.94 10.10
C HIS A 76 10.04 -3.04 10.62
N GLU A 77 10.97 -3.44 9.78
CA GLU A 77 12.39 -3.51 10.14
C GLU A 77 12.93 -2.14 10.56
N LEU A 78 12.56 -1.09 9.84
CA LEU A 78 12.99 0.27 10.16
C LEU A 78 12.46 0.72 11.52
N VAL A 79 11.19 0.48 11.80
CA VAL A 79 10.56 0.80 13.10
C VAL A 79 11.24 0.03 14.22
N ASP A 80 11.52 -1.26 14.03
CA ASP A 80 12.22 -2.09 15.02
C ASP A 80 13.62 -1.55 15.33
N ARG A 81 14.38 -1.14 14.31
CA ARG A 81 15.70 -0.54 14.48
C ARG A 81 15.62 0.77 15.27
N MET A 82 14.65 1.60 14.94
CA MET A 82 14.45 2.88 15.65
C MET A 82 14.10 2.64 17.11
N PHE A 83 13.21 1.67 17.38
CA PHE A 83 12.83 1.29 18.74
C PHE A 83 14.06 0.80 19.54
N ARG A 84 14.84 -0.13 18.98
CA ARG A 84 16.05 -0.66 19.63
C ARG A 84 17.05 0.44 19.93
N ARG A 85 17.28 1.35 18.98
CA ARG A 85 18.20 2.48 19.18
C ARG A 85 17.74 3.37 20.33
N ASN A 86 16.45 3.68 20.41
CA ASN A 86 15.87 4.48 21.48
C ASN A 86 15.97 3.75 22.83
N MET A 87 15.75 2.44 22.87
CA MET A 87 15.92 1.64 24.08
C MET A 87 17.37 1.64 24.59
N GLU A 88 18.33 1.47 23.70
CA GLU A 88 19.76 1.53 24.06
C GLU A 88 20.14 2.88 24.65
N GLN A 89 19.68 3.97 24.06
CA GLN A 89 19.95 5.32 24.57
C GLN A 89 19.25 5.56 25.90
N TYR A 90 18.03 5.10 26.05
CA TYR A 90 17.29 5.18 27.30
C TYR A 90 18.03 4.47 28.44
N ASP A 91 18.43 3.22 28.19
CA ASP A 91 19.16 2.42 29.17
C ASP A 91 20.48 3.09 29.57
N LYS A 92 21.19 3.65 28.59
CA LYS A 92 22.43 4.39 28.84
C LYS A 92 22.21 5.60 29.75
N TYR A 93 21.19 6.41 29.49
CA TYR A 93 20.88 7.57 30.33
C TYR A 93 20.39 7.18 31.72
N CYS A 94 19.65 6.07 31.84
CA CYS A 94 19.27 5.55 33.16
C CYS A 94 20.49 5.14 33.99
N ASP A 95 21.46 4.46 33.39
CA ASP A 95 22.70 4.06 34.03
C ASP A 95 23.52 5.30 34.46
N ASP A 96 23.64 6.29 33.55
CA ASP A 96 24.35 7.55 33.84
C ASP A 96 23.69 8.32 35.00
N TYR A 97 22.37 8.32 35.08
CA TYR A 97 21.62 8.98 36.15
C TYR A 97 21.82 8.31 37.50
N GLU A 98 21.90 6.98 37.55
CA GLU A 98 22.24 6.26 38.79
C GLU A 98 23.59 6.69 39.34
N ASP A 99 24.56 6.96 38.45
CA ASP A 99 25.91 7.38 38.85
C ASP A 99 26.02 8.87 39.19
N ASN A 100 25.33 9.75 38.45
CA ASN A 100 25.56 11.21 38.52
C ASN A 100 24.33 12.07 38.85
N GLU A 101 23.14 11.56 38.96
CA GLU A 101 21.87 12.23 39.34
C GLU A 101 21.75 13.71 38.91
N ASP A 102 22.15 14.06 37.67
CA ASP A 102 22.05 15.42 37.18
C ASP A 102 20.75 15.71 36.43
N ALA A 103 20.34 16.99 36.36
CA ALA A 103 19.11 17.41 35.73
C ALA A 103 19.09 17.18 34.20
N GLU A 104 20.26 17.27 33.56
CA GLU A 104 20.39 17.06 32.11
C GLU A 104 20.15 15.60 31.74
N THR A 105 20.73 14.66 32.48
CA THR A 105 20.54 13.23 32.31
C THR A 105 19.07 12.86 32.56
N LEU A 106 18.44 13.40 33.59
CA LEU A 106 17.03 13.18 33.87
C LEU A 106 16.13 13.66 32.71
N ALA A 107 16.42 14.85 32.16
CA ALA A 107 15.68 15.38 31.01
C ALA A 107 15.82 14.48 29.78
N ASN A 108 17.00 13.90 29.56
CA ASN A 108 17.23 12.94 28.48
C ASN A 108 16.44 11.65 28.69
N ILE A 109 16.37 11.14 29.91
CA ILE A 109 15.54 9.95 30.24
C ILE A 109 14.09 10.21 29.91
N GLU A 110 13.51 11.31 30.33
CA GLU A 110 12.12 11.69 30.06
C GLU A 110 11.85 11.81 28.57
N LYS A 111 12.78 12.39 27.82
CA LYS A 111 12.69 12.51 26.36
C LYS A 111 12.59 11.14 25.68
N TYR A 112 13.42 10.17 26.06
CA TYR A 112 13.38 8.84 25.49
C TYR A 112 12.18 8.02 25.97
N GLU A 113 11.70 8.21 27.19
CA GLU A 113 10.44 7.63 27.66
C GLU A 113 9.28 8.06 26.76
N ASP A 114 9.18 9.33 26.41
CA ASP A 114 8.14 9.85 25.53
C ASP A 114 8.24 9.25 24.13
N ARG A 115 9.46 9.10 23.59
CA ARG A 115 9.68 8.46 22.29
C ARG A 115 9.27 6.99 22.29
N LEU A 116 9.59 6.25 23.35
CA LEU A 116 9.22 4.84 23.49
C LEU A 116 7.71 4.64 23.61
N LYS A 117 7.02 5.53 24.31
CA LYS A 117 5.56 5.53 24.40
C LYS A 117 4.90 5.68 23.02
N TYR A 118 5.49 6.46 22.14
CA TYR A 118 5.01 6.62 20.77
C TYR A 118 4.99 5.28 20.01
N PHE A 119 6.03 4.45 20.14
CA PHE A 119 6.09 3.13 19.52
C PHE A 119 5.08 2.14 20.10
N ILE A 120 4.84 2.21 21.41
CA ILE A 120 3.91 1.30 22.10
C ILE A 120 2.44 1.58 21.72
N LYS A 121 2.06 2.83 21.50
CA LYS A 121 0.70 3.26 21.17
C LYS A 121 0.27 2.94 19.72
N LYS A 122 1.18 2.54 18.90
CA LYS A 122 0.91 2.14 17.52
C LYS A 122 0.95 0.63 17.35
#